data_bf1055e20d4f0184174aafdb3e4b3ad8
#
_entry.id   bf1055e20d4f0184174aafdb3e4b3ad8
#
_cell.length_a   1.000
_cell.length_b   1.000
_cell.length_c   1.000
_cell.angle_alpha   90.00
_cell.angle_beta   90.00
_cell.angle_gamma   90.00
#
_symmetry.space_group_name_H-M   'P 1'
#
loop_
_entity.id
_entity.type
_entity.pdbx_description
1 polymer ?
#
loop_
_entity_poly.entity_id
_entity_poly.type
_entity_poly.pdbx_seq_one_letter_code
_entity_poly.pdbx_strand_id
1 'polypeptide(L)'
;MDLMSIYNRSPVFMQNIMCSAVGLQVKERKYGRRQKKYLAEYMERKDWPYEKLIEYRDARLRKMVEHCYTHVPYYRGLFDSLGIDYRSITTLEDLAVLPILDKRTITEHKSEFLADDLNKRELMAMHTSGSTGSAFQFYYTKSAYAQQWAEDERYTKSIGVDLKAWKAYFGGRSIVPKGKNKAPFYRVNYPMKEILFSAWHMSPANFPSYVEGMNKYRPMMWHGYPSSIEALAQFLLDSGQRLSFVPNIIFLASEAVTEAAVGKITRAFGVKPIQGYAQTEEVATFREYPDGMYIVEDLSAVELVPEPGGLYRVIGTTLTNYAMPFLRYDTKDLVEYEMTPEGRKIKRIDGRAEDNIKLRGGGVIRRLDFLFKDQVNIVEACIIQRNLDVVEIQVVRGSNYSMADEKTLRHDAEDYFSGRIAFDIKYVGSIPKSSNGKRKFILSEV
;
A
#
# COMPACT_ATOMS: atom_id res chain seq x y z
N MET A 1 -32.61 -8.22 -7.33
CA MET A 1 -31.51 -9.06 -6.76
C MET A 1 -30.22 -8.32 -7.00
N ASP A 2 -29.46 -8.03 -5.97
CA ASP A 2 -28.18 -7.31 -6.12
C ASP A 2 -27.17 -8.13 -6.93
N LEU A 3 -26.39 -7.46 -7.78
CA LEU A 3 -25.39 -8.08 -8.67
C LEU A 3 -24.39 -8.98 -7.90
N MET A 4 -24.00 -8.58 -6.68
CA MET A 4 -23.14 -9.38 -5.82
C MET A 4 -23.82 -10.66 -5.33
N SER A 5 -25.12 -10.62 -5.06
CA SER A 5 -25.90 -11.82 -4.70
C SER A 5 -25.95 -12.83 -5.85
N ILE A 6 -26.12 -12.35 -7.09
CA ILE A 6 -26.07 -13.20 -8.29
C ILE A 6 -24.67 -13.81 -8.45
N TYR A 7 -23.64 -12.97 -8.35
CA TYR A 7 -22.25 -13.41 -8.43
C TYR A 7 -21.92 -14.50 -7.41
N ASN A 8 -22.29 -14.31 -6.15
CA ASN A 8 -21.97 -15.23 -5.06
C ASN A 8 -22.65 -16.61 -5.21
N ARG A 9 -23.81 -16.69 -5.87
CA ARG A 9 -24.54 -17.93 -6.14
C ARG A 9 -24.15 -18.61 -7.46
N SER A 10 -23.46 -17.88 -8.33
CA SER A 10 -23.06 -18.39 -9.64
C SER A 10 -21.95 -19.45 -9.55
N PRO A 11 -21.90 -20.41 -10.47
CA PRO A 11 -20.79 -21.34 -10.59
C PRO A 11 -19.49 -20.61 -10.99
N VAL A 12 -18.34 -21.24 -10.71
CA VAL A 12 -17.01 -20.61 -10.88
C VAL A 12 -16.77 -20.07 -12.29
N PHE A 13 -17.19 -20.80 -13.33
CA PHE A 13 -17.00 -20.34 -14.72
C PHE A 13 -17.78 -19.04 -15.02
N MET A 14 -18.99 -18.91 -14.48
CA MET A 14 -19.79 -17.67 -14.60
C MET A 14 -19.13 -16.52 -13.80
N GLN A 15 -18.61 -16.81 -12.61
CA GLN A 15 -17.85 -15.82 -11.84
C GLN A 15 -16.62 -15.32 -12.61
N ASN A 16 -15.91 -16.21 -13.33
CA ASN A 16 -14.79 -15.81 -14.18
C ASN A 16 -15.23 -14.94 -15.37
N ILE A 17 -16.39 -15.23 -15.97
CA ILE A 17 -16.99 -14.39 -17.03
C ILE A 17 -17.31 -13.00 -16.46
N MET A 18 -17.96 -12.93 -15.30
CA MET A 18 -18.29 -11.66 -14.66
C MET A 18 -17.04 -10.86 -14.26
N CYS A 19 -16.01 -11.51 -13.69
CA CYS A 19 -14.71 -10.90 -13.43
C CYS A 19 -14.06 -10.37 -14.73
N SER A 20 -14.18 -11.10 -15.82
CA SER A 20 -13.62 -10.71 -17.12
C SER A 20 -14.39 -9.54 -17.76
N ALA A 21 -15.71 -9.49 -17.60
CA ALA A 21 -16.53 -8.37 -18.06
C ALA A 21 -16.16 -7.06 -17.33
N VAL A 22 -16.02 -7.12 -16.00
CA VAL A 22 -15.50 -6.00 -15.22
C VAL A 22 -14.05 -5.68 -15.62
N GLY A 23 -13.26 -6.72 -15.90
CA GLY A 23 -11.87 -6.59 -16.34
C GLY A 23 -11.71 -5.80 -17.63
N LEU A 24 -12.64 -5.89 -18.58
CA LEU A 24 -12.64 -5.08 -19.81
C LEU A 24 -12.77 -3.58 -19.50
N GLN A 25 -13.70 -3.22 -18.61
CA GLN A 25 -13.87 -1.82 -18.20
C GLN A 25 -12.63 -1.30 -17.46
N VAL A 26 -12.06 -2.13 -16.56
CA VAL A 26 -10.84 -1.78 -15.83
C VAL A 26 -9.66 -1.62 -16.79
N LYS A 27 -9.54 -2.50 -17.77
CA LYS A 27 -8.49 -2.42 -18.80
C LYS A 27 -8.54 -1.11 -19.58
N GLU A 28 -9.74 -0.70 -20.02
CA GLU A 28 -9.90 0.57 -20.73
C GLU A 28 -9.55 1.78 -19.85
N ARG A 29 -9.94 1.77 -18.57
CA ARG A 29 -9.59 2.85 -17.63
C ARG A 29 -8.09 2.94 -17.35
N LYS A 30 -7.42 1.78 -17.23
CA LYS A 30 -5.99 1.69 -16.86
C LYS A 30 -5.04 1.86 -18.03
N TYR A 31 -5.41 1.36 -19.23
CA TYR A 31 -4.53 1.23 -20.39
C TYR A 31 -5.16 1.75 -21.68
N GLY A 32 -6.24 2.53 -21.56
CA GLY A 32 -6.95 3.12 -22.68
C GLY A 32 -6.25 4.33 -23.30
N ARG A 33 -6.92 4.98 -24.26
CA ARG A 33 -6.34 6.10 -25.03
C ARG A 33 -5.83 7.25 -24.15
N ARG A 34 -6.57 7.60 -23.08
CA ARG A 34 -6.19 8.70 -22.17
C ARG A 34 -4.88 8.38 -21.42
N GLN A 35 -4.77 7.17 -20.89
CA GLN A 35 -3.57 6.71 -20.19
C GLN A 35 -2.35 6.67 -21.12
N LYS A 36 -2.52 6.19 -22.37
CA LYS A 36 -1.42 6.15 -23.35
C LYS A 36 -0.85 7.54 -23.68
N LYS A 37 -1.71 8.56 -23.71
CA LYS A 37 -1.25 9.95 -23.88
C LYS A 37 -0.32 10.34 -22.75
N TYR A 38 -0.76 10.14 -21.49
CA TYR A 38 0.08 10.46 -20.33
C TYR A 38 1.32 9.57 -20.24
N LEU A 39 1.22 8.30 -20.62
CA LEU A 39 2.39 7.43 -20.65
C LEU A 39 3.51 7.99 -21.56
N ALA A 40 3.18 8.52 -22.73
CA ALA A 40 4.17 9.16 -23.59
C ALA A 40 4.87 10.31 -22.87
N GLU A 41 4.11 11.19 -22.21
CA GLU A 41 4.65 12.31 -21.43
C GLU A 41 5.54 11.83 -20.26
N TYR A 42 5.14 10.78 -19.52
CA TYR A 42 5.95 10.19 -18.44
C TYR A 42 7.21 9.50 -18.96
N MET A 43 7.14 8.86 -20.12
CA MET A 43 8.31 8.21 -20.74
C MET A 43 9.37 9.22 -21.21
N GLU A 44 8.98 10.43 -21.62
CA GLU A 44 9.93 11.51 -21.93
C GLU A 44 10.74 11.94 -20.70
N ARG A 45 10.13 11.86 -19.51
CA ARG A 45 10.76 12.28 -18.26
C ARG A 45 11.51 11.18 -17.53
N LYS A 46 11.47 9.94 -18.02
CA LYS A 46 12.00 8.78 -17.27
C LYS A 46 13.51 8.88 -16.94
N ASP A 47 14.26 9.55 -17.82
CA ASP A 47 15.73 9.71 -17.69
C ASP A 47 16.12 11.18 -17.39
N TRP A 48 15.18 12.00 -16.93
CA TRP A 48 15.51 13.36 -16.54
C TRP A 48 16.35 13.37 -15.25
N PRO A 49 17.36 14.26 -15.17
CA PRO A 49 18.09 14.46 -13.93
C PRO A 49 17.16 15.02 -12.84
N TYR A 50 17.54 14.79 -11.59
CA TYR A 50 16.72 15.11 -10.42
C TYR A 50 16.31 16.59 -10.40
N GLU A 51 17.25 17.53 -10.68
CA GLU A 51 16.98 18.95 -10.68
C GLU A 51 15.85 19.32 -11.67
N LYS A 52 15.87 18.71 -12.85
CA LYS A 52 14.84 18.94 -13.87
C LYS A 52 13.48 18.38 -13.45
N LEU A 53 13.45 17.27 -12.72
CA LEU A 53 12.21 16.73 -12.14
C LEU A 53 11.65 17.66 -11.06
N ILE A 54 12.51 18.30 -10.27
CA ILE A 54 12.11 19.28 -9.26
C ILE A 54 11.52 20.53 -9.92
N GLU A 55 12.17 21.08 -10.93
CA GLU A 55 11.63 22.22 -11.71
C GLU A 55 10.25 21.90 -12.28
N TYR A 56 10.08 20.71 -12.83
CA TYR A 56 8.79 20.24 -13.37
C TYR A 56 7.74 20.08 -12.26
N ARG A 57 8.11 19.48 -11.12
CA ARG A 57 7.26 19.35 -9.93
C ARG A 57 6.75 20.71 -9.47
N ASP A 58 7.65 21.67 -9.31
CA ASP A 58 7.32 22.99 -8.80
C ASP A 58 6.47 23.79 -9.79
N ALA A 59 6.71 23.61 -11.10
CA ALA A 59 5.83 24.19 -12.13
C ALA A 59 4.40 23.62 -12.06
N ARG A 60 4.25 22.33 -11.75
CA ARG A 60 2.93 21.71 -11.54
C ARG A 60 2.31 22.12 -10.21
N LEU A 61 3.12 22.27 -9.18
CA LEU A 61 2.68 22.74 -7.87
C LEU A 61 2.05 24.12 -7.97
N ARG A 62 2.70 25.07 -8.63
CA ARG A 62 2.14 26.44 -8.86
C ARG A 62 0.76 26.37 -9.52
N LYS A 63 0.58 25.56 -10.55
CA LYS A 63 -0.71 25.36 -11.22
C LYS A 63 -1.76 24.74 -10.30
N MET A 64 -1.36 23.80 -9.45
CA MET A 64 -2.25 23.16 -8.50
C MET A 64 -2.68 24.14 -7.40
N VAL A 65 -1.77 24.95 -6.87
CA VAL A 65 -2.07 25.98 -5.86
C VAL A 65 -3.00 27.06 -6.43
N GLU A 66 -2.73 27.53 -7.65
CA GLU A 66 -3.61 28.46 -8.37
C GLU A 66 -5.03 27.86 -8.55
N HIS A 67 -5.12 26.60 -8.98
CA HIS A 67 -6.41 25.92 -9.11
C HIS A 67 -7.13 25.78 -7.75
N CYS A 68 -6.40 25.44 -6.69
CA CYS A 68 -6.96 25.35 -5.34
C CYS A 68 -7.57 26.68 -4.89
N TYR A 69 -6.87 27.79 -5.10
CA TYR A 69 -7.39 29.12 -4.75
C TYR A 69 -8.60 29.53 -5.62
N THR A 70 -8.52 29.30 -6.94
CA THR A 70 -9.55 29.75 -7.88
C THR A 70 -10.82 28.90 -7.87
N HIS A 71 -10.70 27.59 -7.67
CA HIS A 71 -11.79 26.63 -7.88
C HIS A 71 -12.17 25.78 -6.67
N VAL A 72 -11.41 25.81 -5.57
CA VAL A 72 -11.74 25.00 -4.40
C VAL A 72 -12.14 25.89 -3.22
N PRO A 73 -13.44 25.94 -2.86
CA PRO A 73 -13.94 26.87 -1.84
C PRO A 73 -13.20 26.81 -0.51
N TYR A 74 -12.83 25.59 -0.05
CA TYR A 74 -12.07 25.41 1.19
C TYR A 74 -10.73 26.16 1.14
N TYR A 75 -9.95 25.97 0.07
CA TYR A 75 -8.64 26.60 -0.02
C TYR A 75 -8.72 28.11 -0.23
N ARG A 76 -9.69 28.60 -1.01
CA ARG A 76 -9.92 30.03 -1.13
C ARG A 76 -10.14 30.66 0.25
N GLY A 77 -11.08 30.10 1.04
CA GLY A 77 -11.32 30.58 2.40
C GLY A 77 -10.11 30.46 3.31
N LEU A 78 -9.31 29.41 3.18
CA LEU A 78 -8.07 29.22 3.95
C LEU A 78 -7.02 30.28 3.61
N PHE A 79 -6.72 30.51 2.33
CA PHE A 79 -5.75 31.52 1.88
C PHE A 79 -6.16 32.91 2.32
N ASP A 80 -7.44 33.28 2.13
CA ASP A 80 -7.98 34.57 2.53
C ASP A 80 -7.91 34.76 4.05
N SER A 81 -8.26 33.75 4.84
CA SER A 81 -8.21 33.82 6.30
C SER A 81 -6.82 33.95 6.88
N LEU A 82 -5.83 33.38 6.19
CA LEU A 82 -4.41 33.49 6.58
C LEU A 82 -3.71 34.72 6.01
N GLY A 83 -4.35 35.45 5.10
CA GLY A 83 -3.76 36.62 4.40
C GLY A 83 -2.59 36.21 3.50
N ILE A 84 -2.60 35.01 2.94
CA ILE A 84 -1.51 34.47 2.11
C ILE A 84 -1.85 34.69 0.64
N ASP A 85 -1.00 35.36 -0.11
CA ASP A 85 -1.09 35.37 -1.57
C ASP A 85 -0.63 34.02 -2.11
N TYR A 86 -1.54 33.23 -2.71
CA TYR A 86 -1.25 31.93 -3.28
C TYR A 86 -0.10 31.95 -4.30
N ARG A 87 0.15 33.10 -4.96
CA ARG A 87 1.24 33.29 -5.94
C ARG A 87 2.62 33.26 -5.29
N SER A 88 2.70 33.47 -3.97
CA SER A 88 3.96 33.36 -3.23
C SER A 88 4.44 31.91 -3.07
N ILE A 89 3.56 30.92 -3.27
CA ILE A 89 3.91 29.51 -3.22
C ILE A 89 4.40 29.08 -4.60
N THR A 90 5.70 29.00 -4.76
CA THR A 90 6.37 28.68 -6.03
C THR A 90 7.17 27.37 -6.01
N THR A 91 7.56 26.93 -4.83
CA THR A 91 8.32 25.70 -4.58
C THR A 91 7.65 24.83 -3.52
N LEU A 92 8.17 23.61 -3.33
CA LEU A 92 7.69 22.71 -2.29
C LEU A 92 7.83 23.30 -0.88
N GLU A 93 8.93 23.98 -0.64
CA GLU A 93 9.28 24.60 0.65
C GLU A 93 8.31 25.71 1.04
N ASP A 94 7.80 26.46 0.05
CA ASP A 94 6.83 27.55 0.28
C ASP A 94 5.48 27.03 0.80
N LEU A 95 5.15 25.74 0.58
CA LEU A 95 3.93 25.14 1.11
C LEU A 95 3.87 25.17 2.64
N ALA A 96 5.00 25.29 3.33
CA ALA A 96 5.08 25.27 4.79
C ALA A 96 4.27 26.38 5.47
N VAL A 97 3.89 27.43 4.76
CA VAL A 97 2.99 28.50 5.26
C VAL A 97 1.55 28.01 5.46
N LEU A 98 1.15 26.92 4.79
CA LEU A 98 -0.17 26.32 4.97
C LEU A 98 -0.16 25.30 6.12
N PRO A 99 -1.29 25.13 6.83
CA PRO A 99 -1.42 24.07 7.84
C PRO A 99 -1.34 22.68 7.18
N ILE A 100 -0.90 21.71 7.97
CA ILE A 100 -0.96 20.30 7.56
C ILE A 100 -2.41 19.85 7.57
N LEU A 101 -2.84 19.28 6.45
CA LEU A 101 -4.20 18.80 6.23
C LEU A 101 -4.37 17.36 6.74
N ASP A 102 -5.35 17.14 7.58
CA ASP A 102 -5.69 15.81 8.05
C ASP A 102 -7.01 15.27 7.44
N LYS A 103 -7.23 13.97 7.58
CA LYS A 103 -8.42 13.27 7.09
C LYS A 103 -9.71 13.80 7.73
N ARG A 104 -9.65 14.25 8.99
CA ARG A 104 -10.82 14.75 9.72
C ARG A 104 -11.32 16.05 9.11
N THR A 105 -10.44 17.00 8.86
CA THR A 105 -10.74 18.27 8.20
C THR A 105 -11.41 18.07 6.85
N ILE A 106 -10.88 17.13 6.02
CA ILE A 106 -11.48 16.83 4.71
C ILE A 106 -12.88 16.23 4.87
N THR A 107 -13.09 15.40 5.88
CA THR A 107 -14.39 14.76 6.12
C THR A 107 -15.44 15.78 6.57
N GLU A 108 -15.06 16.70 7.45
CA GLU A 108 -15.91 17.76 7.98
C GLU A 108 -16.31 18.79 6.90
N HIS A 109 -15.38 19.11 5.98
CA HIS A 109 -15.56 20.10 4.91
C HIS A 109 -15.68 19.49 3.51
N LYS A 110 -16.15 18.24 3.40
CA LYS A 110 -16.07 17.45 2.16
C LYS A 110 -16.58 18.14 0.91
N SER A 111 -17.70 18.87 1.01
CA SER A 111 -18.29 19.59 -0.13
C SER A 111 -17.44 20.78 -0.57
N GLU A 112 -16.73 21.42 0.36
CA GLU A 112 -15.89 22.59 0.10
C GLU A 112 -14.56 22.22 -0.56
N PHE A 113 -14.09 20.96 -0.37
CA PHE A 113 -12.91 20.42 -1.06
C PHE A 113 -13.14 20.08 -2.53
N LEU A 114 -14.40 19.99 -2.96
CA LEU A 114 -14.72 19.68 -4.36
C LEU A 114 -14.61 20.97 -5.20
N ALA A 115 -13.81 20.93 -6.25
CA ALA A 115 -13.65 22.05 -7.17
C ALA A 115 -14.97 22.41 -7.89
N ASP A 116 -15.24 23.68 -8.10
CA ASP A 116 -16.51 24.20 -8.63
C ASP A 116 -16.58 24.23 -10.18
N ASP A 117 -15.43 24.06 -10.86
CA ASP A 117 -15.32 24.07 -12.34
C ASP A 117 -15.49 22.69 -12.98
N LEU A 118 -15.85 21.66 -12.22
CA LEU A 118 -15.75 20.28 -12.66
C LEU A 118 -16.95 19.79 -13.49
N ASN A 119 -16.64 19.06 -14.56
CA ASN A 119 -17.60 18.23 -15.23
C ASN A 119 -17.87 16.92 -14.41
N LYS A 120 -19.08 16.78 -13.87
CA LYS A 120 -19.49 15.61 -13.07
C LYS A 120 -19.28 14.27 -13.79
N ARG A 121 -19.27 14.24 -15.14
CA ARG A 121 -19.02 13.04 -15.95
C ARG A 121 -17.55 12.58 -15.89
N GLU A 122 -16.63 13.47 -15.49
CA GLU A 122 -15.22 13.16 -15.34
C GLU A 122 -14.87 12.65 -13.92
N LEU A 123 -15.82 12.71 -12.98
CA LEU A 123 -15.60 12.32 -11.59
C LEU A 123 -15.63 10.79 -11.42
N MET A 124 -14.73 10.30 -10.58
CA MET A 124 -14.65 8.93 -10.10
C MET A 124 -14.64 8.96 -8.57
N ALA A 125 -15.61 8.30 -7.94
CA ALA A 125 -15.62 8.14 -6.49
C ALA A 125 -14.55 7.12 -6.07
N MET A 126 -13.73 7.51 -5.10
CA MET A 126 -12.69 6.70 -4.48
C MET A 126 -13.00 6.50 -3.00
N HIS A 127 -12.56 5.37 -2.46
CA HIS A 127 -12.76 5.04 -1.06
C HIS A 127 -11.46 4.51 -0.45
N THR A 128 -11.09 5.04 0.70
CA THR A 128 -10.04 4.40 1.50
C THR A 128 -10.66 3.35 2.42
N SER A 129 -9.95 2.28 2.63
CA SER A 129 -10.29 1.30 3.65
C SER A 129 -9.88 1.87 5.01
N GLY A 130 -10.77 2.61 5.67
CA GLY A 130 -10.49 3.19 6.98
C GLY A 130 -10.13 2.11 8.01
N SER A 131 -8.97 2.21 8.62
CA SER A 131 -8.57 1.42 9.79
C SER A 131 -9.48 1.67 11.00
N THR A 132 -10.20 2.80 11.00
CA THR A 132 -11.10 3.27 12.07
C THR A 132 -12.59 3.00 11.82
N GLY A 133 -12.94 2.18 10.80
CA GLY A 133 -14.33 1.78 10.54
C GLY A 133 -15.17 2.72 9.67
N SER A 134 -14.77 3.97 9.45
CA SER A 134 -15.44 4.90 8.52
C SER A 134 -14.68 4.98 7.20
N ALA A 135 -15.32 4.57 6.10
CA ALA A 135 -14.76 4.71 4.76
C ALA A 135 -14.67 6.21 4.40
N PHE A 136 -13.44 6.70 4.17
CA PHE A 136 -13.23 8.03 3.65
C PHE A 136 -13.49 8.04 2.15
N GLN A 137 -14.48 8.81 1.70
CA GLN A 137 -14.85 8.95 0.29
C GLN A 137 -14.40 10.31 -0.24
N PHE A 138 -13.75 10.29 -1.38
CA PHE A 138 -13.32 11.47 -2.13
C PHE A 138 -13.40 11.22 -3.64
N TYR A 139 -13.06 12.23 -4.46
CA TYR A 139 -13.25 12.15 -5.90
C TYR A 139 -11.94 12.38 -6.66
N TYR A 140 -11.77 11.59 -7.72
CA TYR A 140 -10.75 11.80 -8.74
C TYR A 140 -11.35 12.28 -10.04
N THR A 141 -10.53 12.93 -10.87
CA THR A 141 -10.80 13.00 -12.29
C THR A 141 -10.36 11.72 -13.00
N LYS A 142 -11.02 11.37 -14.10
CA LYS A 142 -10.53 10.29 -14.98
C LYS A 142 -9.11 10.54 -15.49
N SER A 143 -8.71 11.82 -15.60
CA SER A 143 -7.35 12.22 -15.97
C SER A 143 -6.33 11.90 -14.87
N ALA A 144 -6.63 12.21 -13.61
CA ALA A 144 -5.76 11.82 -12.48
C ALA A 144 -5.54 10.31 -12.43
N TYR A 145 -6.64 9.55 -12.51
CA TYR A 145 -6.57 8.09 -12.54
C TYR A 145 -5.71 7.57 -13.71
N ALA A 146 -5.83 8.18 -14.90
CA ALA A 146 -5.04 7.79 -16.06
C ALA A 146 -3.55 8.14 -15.89
N GLN A 147 -3.22 9.26 -15.24
CA GLN A 147 -1.84 9.64 -14.93
C GLN A 147 -1.17 8.67 -13.96
N GLN A 148 -1.88 8.26 -12.90
CA GLN A 148 -1.38 7.26 -11.97
C GLN A 148 -1.01 5.94 -12.68
N TRP A 149 -1.88 5.44 -13.57
CA TRP A 149 -1.61 4.20 -14.31
C TRP A 149 -0.57 4.38 -15.42
N ALA A 150 -0.38 5.60 -15.90
CA ALA A 150 0.71 5.91 -16.82
C ALA A 150 2.07 5.89 -16.11
N GLU A 151 2.14 6.43 -14.91
CA GLU A 151 3.33 6.32 -14.08
C GLU A 151 3.62 4.87 -13.69
N ASP A 152 2.62 4.11 -13.25
CA ASP A 152 2.77 2.69 -12.91
C ASP A 152 3.28 1.86 -14.11
N GLU A 153 2.81 2.14 -15.33
CA GLU A 153 3.32 1.50 -16.54
C GLU A 153 4.73 1.96 -16.90
N ARG A 154 5.08 3.25 -16.71
CA ARG A 154 6.46 3.74 -16.86
C ARG A 154 7.40 2.99 -15.94
N TYR A 155 7.05 2.91 -14.65
CA TYR A 155 7.83 2.20 -13.64
C TYR A 155 8.00 0.72 -14.00
N THR A 156 6.93 0.01 -14.29
CA THR A 156 7.00 -1.42 -14.61
C THR A 156 7.85 -1.70 -15.85
N LYS A 157 7.78 -0.83 -16.86
CA LYS A 157 8.65 -0.90 -18.05
C LYS A 157 10.12 -0.64 -17.71
N SER A 158 10.40 0.34 -16.83
CA SER A 158 11.79 0.68 -16.46
C SER A 158 12.51 -0.45 -15.72
N ILE A 159 11.78 -1.31 -15.00
CA ILE A 159 12.32 -2.49 -14.33
C ILE A 159 12.17 -3.80 -15.15
N GLY A 160 11.86 -3.68 -16.45
CA GLY A 160 11.87 -4.81 -17.38
C GLY A 160 10.67 -5.76 -17.28
N VAL A 161 9.53 -5.31 -16.76
CA VAL A 161 8.33 -6.15 -16.61
C VAL A 161 7.52 -6.21 -17.90
N ASP A 162 7.24 -7.42 -18.38
CA ASP A 162 6.30 -7.64 -19.48
C ASP A 162 4.84 -7.59 -19.00
N LEU A 163 4.19 -6.48 -19.27
CA LEU A 163 2.77 -6.27 -18.91
C LEU A 163 1.80 -7.19 -19.68
N LYS A 164 2.25 -7.89 -20.74
CA LYS A 164 1.45 -8.86 -21.48
C LYS A 164 1.46 -10.26 -20.84
N ALA A 165 2.37 -10.52 -19.91
CA ALA A 165 2.42 -11.76 -19.14
C ALA A 165 1.20 -11.90 -18.20
N TRP A 166 0.92 -13.14 -17.76
CA TRP A 166 -0.04 -13.39 -16.71
C TRP A 166 0.43 -12.78 -15.39
N LYS A 167 -0.53 -12.27 -14.61
CA LYS A 167 -0.32 -11.63 -13.32
C LYS A 167 -1.06 -12.39 -12.23
N ALA A 168 -0.48 -12.46 -11.03
CA ALA A 168 -1.15 -12.92 -9.84
C ALA A 168 -1.44 -11.73 -8.90
N TYR A 169 -2.64 -11.67 -8.38
CA TYR A 169 -3.05 -10.67 -7.42
C TYR A 169 -3.46 -11.34 -6.09
N PHE A 170 -2.77 -10.97 -5.00
CA PHE A 170 -3.01 -11.45 -3.64
C PHE A 170 -3.44 -10.30 -2.74
N GLY A 171 -4.68 -9.85 -2.88
CA GLY A 171 -5.15 -8.69 -2.13
C GLY A 171 -6.61 -8.80 -1.69
N GLY A 172 -7.12 -7.73 -1.07
CA GLY A 172 -8.38 -7.70 -0.35
C GLY A 172 -9.66 -7.67 -1.21
N ARG A 173 -9.59 -7.98 -2.52
CA ARG A 173 -10.80 -8.06 -3.34
C ARG A 173 -11.62 -9.28 -2.95
N SER A 174 -12.89 -9.07 -2.65
CA SER A 174 -13.84 -10.14 -2.29
C SER A 174 -14.34 -10.90 -3.53
N ILE A 175 -13.41 -11.59 -4.23
CA ILE A 175 -13.69 -12.31 -5.50
C ILE A 175 -14.18 -13.74 -5.27
N VAL A 176 -13.90 -14.34 -4.13
CA VAL A 176 -14.45 -15.62 -3.69
C VAL A 176 -15.38 -15.37 -2.51
N PRO A 177 -16.63 -15.84 -2.53
CA PRO A 177 -17.56 -15.63 -1.41
C PRO A 177 -16.95 -16.16 -0.10
N LYS A 178 -17.01 -15.36 0.97
CA LYS A 178 -16.33 -15.67 2.25
C LYS A 178 -16.74 -17.03 2.87
N GLY A 179 -17.99 -17.45 2.67
CA GLY A 179 -18.50 -18.74 3.16
C GLY A 179 -18.19 -19.94 2.25
N LYS A 180 -17.38 -19.78 1.20
CA LYS A 180 -17.07 -20.87 0.29
C LYS A 180 -15.96 -21.76 0.85
N ASN A 181 -16.26 -23.05 1.02
CA ASN A 181 -15.35 -24.05 1.62
C ASN A 181 -14.72 -24.99 0.59
N LYS A 182 -15.01 -24.79 -0.72
CA LYS A 182 -14.51 -25.68 -1.79
C LYS A 182 -13.68 -24.88 -2.81
N ALA A 183 -12.57 -25.45 -3.24
CA ALA A 183 -11.74 -24.94 -4.33
C ALA A 183 -12.54 -24.71 -5.62
N PRO A 184 -12.05 -23.84 -6.52
CA PRO A 184 -10.83 -23.05 -6.44
C PRO A 184 -11.04 -21.77 -5.64
N PHE A 185 -10.00 -21.35 -4.89
CA PHE A 185 -10.00 -20.10 -4.12
C PHE A 185 -9.41 -18.93 -4.90
N TYR A 186 -9.59 -18.96 -6.20
CA TYR A 186 -9.19 -17.88 -7.12
C TYR A 186 -10.24 -17.68 -8.22
N ARG A 187 -10.16 -16.52 -8.90
CA ARG A 187 -10.92 -16.23 -10.12
C ARG A 187 -9.99 -15.69 -11.20
N VAL A 188 -10.43 -15.82 -12.45
CA VAL A 188 -9.63 -15.47 -13.61
C VAL A 188 -10.25 -14.31 -14.33
N ASN A 189 -9.43 -13.30 -14.61
CA ASN A 189 -9.75 -12.14 -15.42
C ASN A 189 -8.95 -12.24 -16.73
N TYR A 190 -9.56 -12.82 -17.76
CA TYR A 190 -8.87 -13.08 -19.03
C TYR A 190 -8.42 -11.81 -19.76
N PRO A 191 -9.22 -10.73 -19.90
CA PRO A 191 -8.80 -9.51 -20.58
C PRO A 191 -7.56 -8.85 -19.98
N MET A 192 -7.40 -8.98 -18.67
CA MET A 192 -6.26 -8.44 -17.94
C MET A 192 -5.10 -9.43 -17.81
N LYS A 193 -5.31 -10.69 -18.21
CA LYS A 193 -4.41 -11.83 -17.92
C LYS A 193 -4.05 -11.86 -16.43
N GLU A 194 -5.05 -11.86 -15.58
CA GLU A 194 -4.89 -11.75 -14.13
C GLU A 194 -5.59 -12.92 -13.42
N ILE A 195 -4.86 -13.62 -12.57
CA ILE A 195 -5.42 -14.58 -11.62
C ILE A 195 -5.56 -13.90 -10.27
N LEU A 196 -6.79 -13.82 -9.78
CA LEU A 196 -7.17 -13.14 -8.55
C LEU A 196 -7.28 -14.17 -7.43
N PHE A 197 -6.36 -14.20 -6.51
CA PHE A 197 -6.36 -15.08 -5.35
C PHE A 197 -7.10 -14.46 -4.17
N SER A 198 -7.85 -15.26 -3.45
CA SER A 198 -8.56 -14.79 -2.25
C SER A 198 -7.62 -14.73 -1.05
N ALA A 199 -7.39 -13.54 -0.51
CA ALA A 199 -6.66 -13.37 0.73
C ALA A 199 -7.41 -13.91 1.98
N TRP A 200 -8.73 -14.17 1.84
CA TRP A 200 -9.58 -14.63 2.95
C TRP A 200 -9.54 -16.14 3.19
N HIS A 201 -9.21 -16.94 2.17
CA HIS A 201 -9.26 -18.41 2.22
C HIS A 201 -7.87 -19.03 2.37
N MET A 202 -6.83 -18.23 2.62
CA MET A 202 -5.46 -18.72 2.76
C MET A 202 -5.32 -19.50 4.08
N SER A 203 -5.15 -20.79 3.96
CA SER A 203 -4.91 -21.73 5.06
C SER A 203 -4.12 -22.92 4.55
N PRO A 204 -3.44 -23.69 5.41
CA PRO A 204 -2.70 -24.89 5.01
C PRO A 204 -3.54 -25.86 4.17
N ALA A 205 -4.81 -26.09 4.55
CA ALA A 205 -5.72 -27.00 3.83
C ALA A 205 -6.09 -26.48 2.41
N ASN A 206 -6.05 -25.18 2.17
CA ASN A 206 -6.47 -24.57 0.92
C ASN A 206 -5.31 -24.22 -0.03
N PHE A 207 -4.08 -24.13 0.46
CA PHE A 207 -2.91 -23.79 -0.36
C PHE A 207 -2.68 -24.70 -1.57
N PRO A 208 -2.98 -26.01 -1.57
CA PRO A 208 -2.89 -26.82 -2.77
C PRO A 208 -3.66 -26.24 -3.97
N SER A 209 -4.83 -25.61 -3.74
CA SER A 209 -5.59 -24.95 -4.79
C SER A 209 -4.90 -23.68 -5.32
N TYR A 210 -4.16 -22.95 -4.47
CA TYR A 210 -3.36 -21.79 -4.89
C TYR A 210 -2.19 -22.24 -5.77
N VAL A 211 -1.48 -23.28 -5.36
CA VAL A 211 -0.37 -23.89 -6.11
C VAL A 211 -0.83 -24.40 -7.47
N GLU A 212 -2.00 -25.07 -7.52
CA GLU A 212 -2.62 -25.51 -8.78
C GLU A 212 -2.86 -24.32 -9.72
N GLY A 213 -3.51 -23.26 -9.22
CA GLY A 213 -3.77 -22.05 -9.99
C GLY A 213 -2.49 -21.38 -10.49
N MET A 214 -1.47 -21.30 -9.62
CA MET A 214 -0.16 -20.75 -9.97
C MET A 214 0.52 -21.57 -11.07
N ASN A 215 0.57 -22.87 -10.94
CA ASN A 215 1.19 -23.75 -11.93
C ASN A 215 0.44 -23.75 -13.27
N LYS A 216 -0.90 -23.66 -13.23
CA LYS A 216 -1.74 -23.62 -14.44
C LYS A 216 -1.55 -22.36 -15.27
N TYR A 217 -1.53 -21.19 -14.64
CA TYR A 217 -1.47 -19.90 -15.33
C TYR A 217 -0.08 -19.32 -15.43
N ARG A 218 0.87 -19.79 -14.60
CA ARG A 218 2.28 -19.37 -14.56
C ARG A 218 2.44 -17.85 -14.57
N PRO A 219 1.84 -17.12 -13.60
CA PRO A 219 1.89 -15.65 -13.59
C PRO A 219 3.32 -15.19 -13.34
N MET A 220 3.85 -14.36 -14.24
CA MET A 220 5.23 -13.89 -14.15
C MET A 220 5.38 -12.63 -13.31
N MET A 221 4.30 -11.90 -13.06
CA MET A 221 4.25 -10.72 -12.22
C MET A 221 3.25 -10.95 -11.08
N TRP A 222 3.70 -10.80 -9.85
CA TRP A 222 2.82 -10.90 -8.67
C TRP A 222 2.68 -9.56 -8.00
N HIS A 223 1.50 -9.29 -7.49
CA HIS A 223 1.21 -8.11 -6.70
C HIS A 223 0.27 -8.46 -5.56
N GLY A 224 0.59 -8.04 -4.34
CA GLY A 224 -0.30 -8.31 -3.22
C GLY A 224 0.23 -7.94 -1.86
N TYR A 225 -0.52 -8.37 -0.87
CA TYR A 225 -0.17 -8.19 0.52
C TYR A 225 1.05 -9.04 0.90
N PRO A 226 2.04 -8.45 1.55
CA PRO A 226 3.19 -9.18 2.11
C PRO A 226 2.75 -10.41 2.88
N SER A 227 1.79 -10.28 3.79
CA SER A 227 1.29 -11.37 4.62
C SER A 227 0.67 -12.53 3.82
N SER A 228 0.02 -12.24 2.69
CA SER A 228 -0.59 -13.27 1.85
C SER A 228 0.46 -14.07 1.08
N ILE A 229 1.45 -13.38 0.51
CA ILE A 229 2.54 -14.00 -0.26
C ILE A 229 3.48 -14.75 0.69
N GLU A 230 3.77 -14.19 1.86
CA GLU A 230 4.56 -14.85 2.91
C GLU A 230 3.90 -16.17 3.39
N ALA A 231 2.57 -16.18 3.61
CA ALA A 231 1.86 -17.38 4.01
C ALA A 231 1.95 -18.49 2.97
N LEU A 232 1.86 -18.17 1.68
CA LEU A 232 2.08 -19.13 0.60
C LEU A 232 3.54 -19.60 0.55
N ALA A 233 4.50 -18.70 0.75
CA ALA A 233 5.92 -19.03 0.83
C ALA A 233 6.21 -20.00 1.97
N GLN A 234 5.68 -19.73 3.16
CA GLN A 234 5.83 -20.62 4.33
C GLN A 234 5.27 -22.03 4.04
N PHE A 235 4.06 -22.09 3.47
CA PHE A 235 3.48 -23.39 3.11
C PHE A 235 4.36 -24.20 2.15
N LEU A 236 4.93 -23.57 1.13
CA LEU A 236 5.81 -24.26 0.18
C LEU A 236 7.11 -24.74 0.84
N LEU A 237 7.70 -23.91 1.71
CA LEU A 237 8.89 -24.28 2.46
C LEU A 237 8.62 -25.46 3.41
N ASP A 238 7.51 -25.44 4.15
CA ASP A 238 7.14 -26.49 5.11
C ASP A 238 6.77 -27.81 4.44
N SER A 239 6.08 -27.74 3.28
CA SER A 239 5.65 -28.95 2.54
C SER A 239 6.70 -29.51 1.58
N GLY A 240 7.82 -28.81 1.37
CA GLY A 240 8.82 -29.15 0.36
C GLY A 240 8.34 -29.02 -1.09
N GLN A 241 7.11 -28.50 -1.30
CA GLN A 241 6.57 -28.29 -2.64
C GLN A 241 7.24 -27.09 -3.33
N ARG A 242 7.22 -27.11 -4.66
CA ARG A 242 7.73 -26.01 -5.49
C ARG A 242 6.75 -25.68 -6.60
N LEU A 243 6.74 -24.43 -7.02
CA LEU A 243 6.07 -24.04 -8.26
C LEU A 243 6.83 -24.59 -9.47
N SER A 244 6.11 -24.89 -10.56
CA SER A 244 6.69 -25.36 -11.82
C SER A 244 7.37 -24.24 -12.64
N PHE A 245 7.48 -23.03 -12.09
CA PHE A 245 8.07 -21.86 -12.70
C PHE A 245 8.61 -20.90 -11.62
N VAL A 246 9.42 -19.94 -12.04
CA VAL A 246 9.91 -18.83 -11.20
C VAL A 246 9.27 -17.54 -11.72
N PRO A 247 8.63 -16.73 -10.87
CA PRO A 247 8.10 -15.43 -11.31
C PRO A 247 9.25 -14.47 -11.66
N ASN A 248 8.99 -13.52 -12.57
CA ASN A 248 9.98 -12.49 -12.88
C ASN A 248 10.07 -11.45 -11.76
N ILE A 249 8.92 -11.13 -11.14
CA ILE A 249 8.85 -10.09 -10.14
C ILE A 249 7.70 -10.31 -9.15
N ILE A 250 7.94 -9.94 -7.90
CA ILE A 250 6.96 -9.96 -6.80
C ILE A 250 6.91 -8.57 -6.18
N PHE A 251 5.76 -7.88 -6.35
CA PHE A 251 5.49 -6.58 -5.75
C PHE A 251 4.75 -6.76 -4.43
N LEU A 252 5.31 -6.22 -3.36
CA LEU A 252 4.70 -6.15 -2.05
C LEU A 252 4.17 -4.74 -1.80
N ALA A 253 2.91 -4.62 -1.41
CA ALA A 253 2.29 -3.32 -1.15
C ALA A 253 1.18 -3.41 -0.09
N SER A 254 0.81 -2.25 0.45
CA SER A 254 -0.35 -2.04 1.34
C SER A 254 -0.26 -2.59 2.76
N GLU A 255 0.82 -3.22 3.14
CA GLU A 255 1.17 -3.64 4.50
C GLU A 255 2.66 -3.38 4.73
N ALA A 256 3.10 -3.36 5.98
CA ALA A 256 4.52 -3.32 6.31
C ALA A 256 5.24 -4.57 5.77
N VAL A 257 6.45 -4.39 5.26
CA VAL A 257 7.30 -5.46 4.76
C VAL A 257 8.45 -5.67 5.72
N THR A 258 8.55 -6.87 6.29
CA THR A 258 9.63 -7.24 7.20
C THR A 258 10.77 -7.95 6.47
N GLU A 259 12.00 -7.87 6.99
CA GLU A 259 13.15 -8.61 6.44
C GLU A 259 12.90 -10.12 6.48
N ALA A 260 12.24 -10.63 7.52
CA ALA A 260 11.85 -12.03 7.64
C ALA A 260 10.93 -12.46 6.50
N ALA A 261 9.90 -11.66 6.18
CA ALA A 261 9.00 -11.94 5.05
C ALA A 261 9.75 -11.93 3.72
N VAL A 262 10.62 -10.94 3.48
CA VAL A 262 11.49 -10.88 2.30
C VAL A 262 12.36 -12.13 2.19
N GLY A 263 12.99 -12.55 3.28
CA GLY A 263 13.82 -13.76 3.32
C GLY A 263 13.04 -15.04 3.00
N LYS A 264 11.85 -15.21 3.58
CA LYS A 264 10.97 -16.38 3.31
C LYS A 264 10.51 -16.41 1.85
N ILE A 265 10.03 -15.28 1.34
CA ILE A 265 9.55 -15.13 -0.04
C ILE A 265 10.68 -15.44 -1.02
N THR A 266 11.88 -14.88 -0.78
CA THR A 266 13.05 -15.13 -1.63
C THR A 266 13.44 -16.61 -1.65
N ARG A 267 13.48 -17.28 -0.49
CA ARG A 267 13.80 -18.72 -0.42
C ARG A 267 12.77 -19.59 -1.12
N ALA A 268 11.46 -19.26 -0.98
CA ALA A 268 10.39 -20.06 -1.56
C ALA A 268 10.29 -19.93 -3.07
N PHE A 269 10.47 -18.72 -3.60
CA PHE A 269 10.19 -18.41 -5.01
C PHE A 269 11.44 -18.11 -5.86
N GLY A 270 12.61 -17.98 -5.25
CA GLY A 270 13.86 -17.71 -5.96
C GLY A 270 14.02 -16.27 -6.46
N VAL A 271 13.12 -15.36 -6.05
CA VAL A 271 13.11 -13.95 -6.45
C VAL A 271 12.97 -13.07 -5.21
N LYS A 272 13.88 -12.10 -5.06
CA LYS A 272 13.77 -11.08 -4.03
C LYS A 272 12.56 -10.18 -4.37
N PRO A 273 11.57 -10.07 -3.48
CA PRO A 273 10.44 -9.17 -3.73
C PRO A 273 10.89 -7.71 -3.66
N ILE A 274 10.16 -6.85 -4.36
CA ILE A 274 10.32 -5.39 -4.29
C ILE A 274 9.09 -4.77 -3.65
N GLN A 275 9.26 -3.55 -3.13
CA GLN A 275 8.22 -2.80 -2.46
C GLN A 275 7.75 -1.63 -3.31
N GLY A 276 6.49 -1.26 -3.16
CA GLY A 276 5.95 -0.02 -3.67
C GLY A 276 5.16 0.69 -2.57
N TYR A 277 5.31 1.99 -2.48
CA TYR A 277 4.54 2.83 -1.58
C TYR A 277 3.65 3.78 -2.37
N ALA A 278 2.38 3.76 -2.08
CA ALA A 278 1.38 4.72 -2.55
C ALA A 278 0.14 4.64 -1.66
N GLN A 279 -0.61 5.72 -1.58
CA GLN A 279 -1.91 5.76 -0.92
C GLN A 279 -3.02 5.92 -1.97
N THR A 280 -4.25 5.61 -1.56
CA THR A 280 -5.42 5.85 -2.41
C THR A 280 -5.61 7.34 -2.69
N GLU A 281 -5.17 8.20 -1.80
CA GLU A 281 -5.20 9.67 -1.90
C GLU A 281 -4.23 10.24 -2.96
N GLU A 282 -3.28 9.45 -3.44
CA GLU A 282 -2.26 9.79 -4.46
C GLU A 282 -1.47 11.08 -4.17
N VAL A 283 -1.14 11.29 -2.91
CA VAL A 283 -0.37 12.45 -2.47
C VAL A 283 1.14 12.16 -2.35
N ALA A 284 1.53 10.88 -2.31
CA ALA A 284 2.92 10.44 -2.30
C ALA A 284 3.06 9.07 -2.94
N THR A 285 4.09 8.90 -3.77
CA THR A 285 4.42 7.62 -4.41
C THR A 285 5.92 7.39 -4.36
N PHE A 286 6.33 6.20 -3.89
CA PHE A 286 7.74 5.77 -3.92
C PHE A 286 7.86 4.49 -4.72
N ARG A 287 8.94 4.36 -5.50
CA ARG A 287 9.22 3.20 -6.35
C ARG A 287 10.60 2.63 -6.03
N GLU A 288 10.65 1.31 -5.87
CA GLU A 288 11.90 0.59 -5.63
C GLU A 288 12.52 0.16 -6.96
N TYR A 289 13.74 0.62 -7.19
CA TYR A 289 14.62 0.26 -8.29
C TYR A 289 15.76 -0.64 -7.78
N PRO A 290 16.63 -1.21 -8.65
CA PRO A 290 17.75 -2.06 -8.21
C PRO A 290 18.72 -1.39 -7.23
N ASP A 291 18.85 -0.06 -7.30
CA ASP A 291 19.75 0.77 -6.49
C ASP A 291 19.08 1.41 -5.26
N GLY A 292 17.75 1.30 -5.13
CA GLY A 292 17.00 1.79 -3.97
C GLY A 292 15.58 2.27 -4.28
N MET A 293 14.90 2.75 -3.24
CA MET A 293 13.55 3.30 -3.36
C MET A 293 13.62 4.82 -3.42
N TYR A 294 12.92 5.42 -4.40
CA TYR A 294 12.93 6.86 -4.62
C TYR A 294 11.52 7.44 -4.65
N ILE A 295 11.41 8.72 -4.28
CA ILE A 295 10.17 9.50 -4.42
C ILE A 295 9.93 9.79 -5.90
N VAL A 296 8.69 9.61 -6.36
CA VAL A 296 8.27 9.92 -7.73
C VAL A 296 7.88 11.40 -7.81
N GLU A 297 8.89 12.27 -8.03
CA GLU A 297 8.76 13.73 -7.95
C GLU A 297 7.82 14.32 -9.01
N ASP A 298 7.65 13.70 -10.15
CA ASP A 298 6.80 14.19 -11.23
C ASP A 298 5.33 13.75 -11.14
N LEU A 299 4.96 13.03 -10.06
CA LEU A 299 3.58 12.59 -9.82
C LEU A 299 2.93 13.31 -8.64
N SER A 300 3.68 13.56 -7.57
CA SER A 300 3.22 14.23 -6.34
C SER A 300 4.34 15.08 -5.74
N ALA A 301 3.97 16.11 -4.98
CA ALA A 301 4.93 16.91 -4.22
C ALA A 301 4.95 16.42 -2.77
N VAL A 302 6.10 15.91 -2.31
CA VAL A 302 6.24 15.26 -1.01
C VAL A 302 7.18 16.05 -0.12
N GLU A 303 6.67 16.53 1.02
CA GLU A 303 7.47 17.08 2.10
C GLU A 303 7.85 15.94 3.06
N LEU A 304 9.09 15.94 3.54
CA LEU A 304 9.58 15.05 4.59
C LEU A 304 9.85 15.89 5.85
N VAL A 305 8.86 15.91 6.74
CA VAL A 305 8.89 16.74 7.96
C VAL A 305 9.62 15.99 9.06
N PRO A 306 10.67 16.57 9.68
CA PRO A 306 11.45 15.90 10.73
C PRO A 306 10.60 15.45 11.92
N GLU A 307 10.87 14.25 12.40
CA GLU A 307 10.29 13.63 13.60
C GLU A 307 11.40 13.10 14.52
N PRO A 308 11.14 12.91 15.80
CA PRO A 308 12.13 12.35 16.71
C PRO A 308 12.69 11.00 16.25
N GLY A 309 13.97 10.76 16.50
CA GLY A 309 14.65 9.50 16.19
C GLY A 309 15.16 9.41 14.76
N GLY A 310 15.35 10.53 14.06
CA GLY A 310 15.89 10.56 12.69
C GLY A 310 14.88 10.11 11.62
N LEU A 311 13.61 10.09 11.98
CA LEU A 311 12.51 9.79 11.07
C LEU A 311 11.93 11.07 10.49
N TYR A 312 11.16 10.88 9.41
CA TYR A 312 10.46 11.95 8.72
C TYR A 312 9.02 11.55 8.44
N ARG A 313 8.09 12.45 8.76
CA ARG A 313 6.67 12.29 8.43
C ARG A 313 6.46 12.65 6.96
N VAL A 314 5.75 11.78 6.26
CA VAL A 314 5.40 11.97 4.85
C VAL A 314 4.16 12.86 4.75
N ILE A 315 4.36 14.09 4.29
CA ILE A 315 3.29 15.03 3.97
C ILE A 315 3.23 15.15 2.45
N GLY A 316 2.07 14.89 1.86
CA GLY A 316 1.96 14.86 0.42
C GLY A 316 0.99 15.87 -0.15
N THR A 317 1.31 16.39 -1.33
CA THR A 317 0.46 17.28 -2.12
C THR A 317 0.21 16.65 -3.48
N THR A 318 -1.06 16.54 -3.88
CA THR A 318 -1.40 16.03 -5.20
C THR A 318 -1.02 17.01 -6.30
N LEU A 319 -0.49 16.49 -7.42
CA LEU A 319 -0.20 17.29 -8.63
C LEU A 319 -1.09 16.90 -9.82
N THR A 320 -1.96 15.93 -9.66
CA THR A 320 -2.73 15.32 -10.75
C THR A 320 -4.23 15.44 -10.57
N ASN A 321 -4.71 15.43 -9.31
CA ASN A 321 -6.14 15.40 -9.01
C ASN A 321 -6.71 16.82 -8.83
N TYR A 322 -7.30 17.35 -9.88
CA TYR A 322 -7.98 18.65 -9.89
C TYR A 322 -9.44 18.58 -9.39
N ALA A 323 -9.98 17.37 -9.13
CA ALA A 323 -11.35 17.24 -8.63
C ALA A 323 -11.48 17.60 -7.14
N MET A 324 -10.60 17.05 -6.35
CA MET A 324 -10.56 17.19 -4.90
C MET A 324 -9.10 17.15 -4.49
N PRO A 325 -8.34 18.25 -4.72
CA PRO A 325 -6.92 18.28 -4.45
C PRO A 325 -6.64 18.33 -2.95
N PHE A 326 -5.53 17.70 -2.54
CA PHE A 326 -5.03 17.77 -1.18
C PHE A 326 -3.66 18.43 -1.17
N LEU A 327 -3.58 19.60 -0.53
CA LEU A 327 -2.33 20.30 -0.24
C LEU A 327 -1.88 19.94 1.17
N ARG A 328 -0.63 19.51 1.33
CA ARG A 328 -0.01 19.14 2.62
C ARG A 328 -0.77 18.08 3.41
N TYR A 329 -1.26 17.02 2.76
CA TYR A 329 -1.99 15.94 3.42
C TYR A 329 -1.05 15.06 4.25
N ASP A 330 -1.40 14.89 5.53
CA ASP A 330 -0.70 14.00 6.46
C ASP A 330 -1.05 12.52 6.18
N THR A 331 -0.12 11.78 5.63
CA THR A 331 -0.29 10.34 5.38
C THR A 331 -0.25 9.53 6.67
N LYS A 332 0.28 10.08 7.77
CA LYS A 332 0.62 9.40 9.03
C LYS A 332 1.73 8.36 8.88
N ASP A 333 2.38 8.28 7.73
CA ASP A 333 3.48 7.35 7.50
C ASP A 333 4.83 8.02 7.81
N LEU A 334 5.76 7.23 8.36
CA LEU A 334 7.10 7.66 8.74
C LEU A 334 8.12 6.95 7.87
N VAL A 335 9.16 7.69 7.48
CA VAL A 335 10.25 7.17 6.66
C VAL A 335 11.61 7.61 7.20
N GLU A 336 12.65 6.88 6.83
CA GLU A 336 14.04 7.33 6.85
C GLU A 336 14.50 7.53 5.42
N TYR A 337 15.19 8.64 5.13
CA TYR A 337 15.69 8.92 3.80
C TYR A 337 17.11 9.50 3.82
N GLU A 338 17.72 9.52 2.66
CA GLU A 338 18.98 10.21 2.39
C GLU A 338 18.88 10.94 1.04
N MET A 339 19.67 12.01 0.90
CA MET A 339 19.85 12.67 -0.40
C MET A 339 20.95 11.96 -1.19
N THR A 340 20.66 11.69 -2.45
CA THR A 340 21.63 11.16 -3.43
C THR A 340 21.60 12.03 -4.69
N PRO A 341 22.58 11.88 -5.60
CA PRO A 341 22.53 12.58 -6.89
C PRO A 341 21.29 12.25 -7.72
N GLU A 342 20.72 11.05 -7.54
CA GLU A 342 19.51 10.57 -8.23
C GLU A 342 18.23 11.08 -7.56
N GLY A 343 18.34 11.70 -6.37
CA GLY A 343 17.21 12.27 -5.65
C GLY A 343 17.05 11.77 -4.21
N ARG A 344 15.83 11.93 -3.68
CA ARG A 344 15.47 11.55 -2.32
C ARG A 344 15.24 10.05 -2.22
N LYS A 345 16.24 9.34 -1.71
CA LYS A 345 16.22 7.90 -1.55
C LYS A 345 15.62 7.51 -0.21
N ILE A 346 14.55 6.74 -0.23
CA ILE A 346 13.90 6.20 0.97
C ILE A 346 14.68 4.96 1.42
N LYS A 347 15.31 5.04 2.58
CA LYS A 347 16.05 3.93 3.17
C LYS A 347 15.11 2.87 3.73
N ARG A 348 14.01 3.33 4.33
CA ARG A 348 12.95 2.47 4.83
C ARG A 348 11.65 3.23 5.07
N ILE A 349 10.55 2.48 5.09
CA ILE A 349 9.23 2.92 5.55
C ILE A 349 9.04 2.33 6.95
N ASP A 350 8.91 3.20 7.97
CA ASP A 350 8.83 2.78 9.38
C ASP A 350 7.40 2.40 9.80
N GLY A 351 6.44 2.53 8.88
CA GLY A 351 5.03 2.31 9.14
C GLY A 351 4.32 3.57 9.64
N ARG A 352 3.16 3.40 10.26
CA ARG A 352 2.37 4.54 10.72
C ARG A 352 2.85 5.08 12.05
N ALA A 353 2.78 6.37 12.20
CA ALA A 353 3.05 7.04 13.46
C ALA A 353 2.16 6.54 14.63
N GLU A 354 1.01 5.96 14.29
CA GLU A 354 0.03 5.41 15.24
C GLU A 354 0.27 3.93 15.57
N ASP A 355 1.01 3.19 14.73
CA ASP A 355 1.29 1.76 14.91
C ASP A 355 2.52 1.56 15.82
N ASN A 356 2.49 2.16 17.01
CA ASN A 356 3.55 2.09 18.01
C ASN A 356 3.01 1.60 19.34
N ILE A 357 3.85 0.97 20.14
CA ILE A 357 3.55 0.70 21.55
C ILE A 357 3.82 1.96 22.35
N LYS A 358 2.81 2.47 23.03
CA LYS A 358 2.91 3.65 23.89
C LYS A 358 3.37 3.26 25.29
N LEU A 359 4.22 4.07 25.88
CA LEU A 359 4.74 3.85 27.23
C LEU A 359 4.10 4.80 28.24
N ARG A 360 3.95 4.34 29.47
CA ARG A 360 3.58 5.16 30.61
C ARG A 360 4.67 6.24 30.81
N GLY A 361 4.37 7.48 30.59
CA GLY A 361 5.35 8.57 30.60
C GLY A 361 5.63 9.21 29.23
N GLY A 362 4.92 8.80 28.17
CA GLY A 362 4.88 9.52 26.88
C GLY A 362 5.89 9.05 25.83
N GLY A 363 6.72 8.04 26.14
CA GLY A 363 7.59 7.40 25.14
C GLY A 363 6.85 6.42 24.26
N VAL A 364 7.46 6.03 23.12
CA VAL A 364 6.95 4.99 22.23
C VAL A 364 8.02 3.96 21.90
N ILE A 365 7.59 2.70 21.70
CA ILE A 365 8.45 1.66 21.14
C ILE A 365 8.00 1.43 19.69
N ARG A 366 8.98 1.49 18.79
CA ARG A 366 8.81 1.33 17.34
C ARG A 366 9.51 0.06 16.86
N ARG A 367 9.40 -0.28 15.59
CA ARG A 367 10.18 -1.34 14.96
C ARG A 367 10.05 -2.73 15.59
N LEU A 368 8.86 -3.05 16.04
CA LEU A 368 8.54 -4.36 16.63
C LEU A 368 8.69 -5.54 15.66
N ASP A 369 8.86 -5.25 14.37
CA ASP A 369 9.23 -6.23 13.35
C ASP A 369 10.56 -6.95 13.64
N PHE A 370 11.49 -6.30 14.32
CA PHE A 370 12.76 -6.92 14.73
C PHE A 370 12.60 -8.10 15.68
N LEU A 371 11.54 -8.14 16.49
CA LEU A 371 11.24 -9.28 17.37
C LEU A 371 11.07 -10.59 16.61
N PHE A 372 10.75 -10.52 15.31
CA PHE A 372 10.45 -11.69 14.50
C PHE A 372 11.46 -11.90 13.37
N LYS A 373 12.55 -11.11 13.34
CA LYS A 373 13.53 -11.12 12.25
C LYS A 373 14.14 -12.51 12.02
N ASP A 374 14.48 -13.20 13.09
CA ASP A 374 15.13 -14.50 13.05
C ASP A 374 14.19 -15.67 13.38
N GLN A 375 12.89 -15.39 13.55
CA GLN A 375 11.86 -16.36 13.93
C GLN A 375 11.29 -17.10 12.71
N VAL A 376 12.10 -17.96 12.09
CA VAL A 376 11.74 -18.63 10.81
C VAL A 376 10.55 -19.60 10.91
N ASN A 377 10.28 -20.13 12.12
CA ASN A 377 9.21 -21.11 12.37
C ASN A 377 7.89 -20.46 12.85
N ILE A 378 7.80 -19.12 12.89
CA ILE A 378 6.56 -18.40 13.13
C ILE A 378 5.87 -18.13 11.81
N VAL A 379 4.61 -18.59 11.69
CA VAL A 379 3.78 -18.39 10.48
C VAL A 379 3.17 -16.99 10.46
N GLU A 380 2.63 -16.56 11.60
CA GLU A 380 2.00 -15.25 11.77
C GLU A 380 2.28 -14.71 13.16
N ALA A 381 2.44 -13.36 13.27
CA ALA A 381 2.54 -12.67 14.53
C ALA A 381 1.77 -11.35 14.52
N CYS A 382 1.29 -10.94 15.68
CA CYS A 382 0.65 -9.64 15.93
C CYS A 382 0.95 -9.19 17.34
N ILE A 383 1.21 -7.90 17.53
CA ILE A 383 1.42 -7.31 18.84
C ILE A 383 0.21 -6.43 19.18
N ILE A 384 -0.41 -6.69 20.31
CA ILE A 384 -1.64 -6.01 20.74
C ILE A 384 -1.35 -5.27 22.06
N GLN A 385 -1.57 -3.98 22.07
CA GLN A 385 -1.51 -3.16 23.27
C GLN A 385 -2.91 -2.69 23.65
N ARG A 386 -3.45 -3.20 24.76
CA ARG A 386 -4.75 -2.79 25.31
C ARG A 386 -4.66 -1.80 26.46
N ASN A 387 -3.50 -1.69 27.06
CA ASN A 387 -3.20 -0.74 28.14
C ASN A 387 -1.70 -0.37 28.12
N LEU A 388 -1.30 0.54 28.99
CA LEU A 388 0.09 1.03 29.06
C LEU A 388 1.04 0.13 29.87
N ASP A 389 0.57 -0.98 30.41
CA ASP A 389 1.35 -1.83 31.31
C ASP A 389 1.85 -3.12 30.66
N VAL A 390 1.08 -3.67 29.70
CA VAL A 390 1.39 -4.95 29.09
C VAL A 390 1.02 -4.97 27.59
N VAL A 391 1.85 -5.60 26.80
CA VAL A 391 1.57 -5.96 25.41
C VAL A 391 1.39 -7.46 25.28
N GLU A 392 0.46 -7.87 24.42
CA GLU A 392 0.22 -9.26 24.07
C GLU A 392 0.88 -9.56 22.72
N ILE A 393 1.77 -10.52 22.66
CA ILE A 393 2.41 -11.02 21.45
C ILE A 393 1.66 -12.26 21.02
N GLN A 394 0.79 -12.17 20.03
CA GLN A 394 0.10 -13.32 19.46
C GLN A 394 0.95 -13.97 18.37
N VAL A 395 1.09 -15.29 18.44
CA VAL A 395 1.95 -16.08 17.56
C VAL A 395 1.18 -17.27 16.99
N VAL A 396 1.20 -17.43 15.67
CA VAL A 396 0.79 -18.66 14.99
C VAL A 396 2.04 -19.47 14.71
N ARG A 397 2.14 -20.64 15.36
CA ARG A 397 3.30 -21.54 15.24
C ARG A 397 3.28 -22.28 13.92
N GLY A 398 4.43 -22.40 13.26
CA GLY A 398 4.66 -23.31 12.15
C GLY A 398 4.82 -24.75 12.62
N SER A 399 4.80 -25.70 11.69
CA SER A 399 4.96 -27.12 11.97
C SER A 399 6.28 -27.49 12.67
N ASN A 400 7.32 -26.71 12.42
CA ASN A 400 8.65 -26.90 12.97
C ASN A 400 8.95 -26.03 14.21
N TYR A 401 7.95 -25.31 14.73
CA TYR A 401 8.13 -24.47 15.91
C TYR A 401 8.45 -25.32 17.15
N SER A 402 9.50 -24.96 17.85
CA SER A 402 10.08 -25.70 18.98
C SER A 402 10.25 -24.85 20.22
N MET A 403 10.64 -25.49 21.33
CA MET A 403 11.03 -24.82 22.57
C MET A 403 12.23 -23.87 22.38
N ALA A 404 13.11 -24.15 21.41
CA ALA A 404 14.22 -23.26 21.09
C ALA A 404 13.73 -21.95 20.48
N ASP A 405 12.74 -22.00 19.57
CA ASP A 405 12.13 -20.82 18.97
C ASP A 405 11.42 -19.98 20.03
N GLU A 406 10.69 -20.62 20.95
CA GLU A 406 10.04 -19.91 22.06
C GLU A 406 11.06 -19.19 22.97
N LYS A 407 12.15 -19.87 23.31
CA LYS A 407 13.20 -19.28 24.13
C LYS A 407 13.85 -18.08 23.45
N THR A 408 14.12 -18.18 22.16
CA THR A 408 14.67 -17.08 21.35
C THR A 408 13.69 -15.90 21.30
N LEU A 409 12.42 -16.15 20.96
CA LEU A 409 11.40 -15.10 20.91
C LEU A 409 11.26 -14.37 22.27
N ARG A 410 11.25 -15.13 23.36
CA ARG A 410 11.14 -14.57 24.71
C ARG A 410 12.34 -13.70 25.05
N HIS A 411 13.53 -14.21 24.75
CA HIS A 411 14.78 -13.46 24.97
C HIS A 411 14.82 -12.16 24.15
N ASP A 412 14.48 -12.24 22.84
CA ASP A 412 14.41 -11.09 21.94
C ASP A 412 13.39 -10.05 22.46
N ALA A 413 12.24 -10.50 22.96
CA ALA A 413 11.22 -9.62 23.54
C ALA A 413 11.69 -8.98 24.85
N GLU A 414 12.36 -9.72 25.74
CA GLU A 414 12.95 -9.20 26.99
C GLU A 414 13.96 -8.09 26.67
N ASP A 415 14.87 -8.34 25.75
CA ASP A 415 15.88 -7.38 25.32
C ASP A 415 15.25 -6.16 24.65
N TYR A 416 14.29 -6.38 23.76
CA TYR A 416 13.67 -5.31 22.99
C TYR A 416 12.81 -4.38 23.85
N PHE A 417 12.00 -4.93 24.72
CA PHE A 417 11.19 -4.14 25.63
C PHE A 417 12.03 -3.57 26.80
N SER A 418 13.14 -4.20 27.15
CA SER A 418 14.13 -3.73 28.16
C SER A 418 13.45 -3.28 29.45
N GLY A 419 12.45 -3.99 29.94
CA GLY A 419 11.67 -3.68 31.12
C GLY A 419 10.79 -2.42 31.04
N ARG A 420 10.72 -1.75 29.89
CA ARG A 420 9.90 -0.53 29.70
C ARG A 420 8.40 -0.81 29.68
N ILE A 421 7.98 -2.01 29.29
CA ILE A 421 6.61 -2.52 29.31
C ILE A 421 6.66 -4.03 29.48
N ALA A 422 5.72 -4.60 30.22
CA ALA A 422 5.60 -6.04 30.34
C ALA A 422 5.03 -6.65 29.04
N PHE A 423 5.30 -7.94 28.80
CA PHE A 423 4.73 -8.64 27.65
C PHE A 423 4.25 -10.04 28.03
N ASP A 424 3.27 -10.52 27.27
CA ASP A 424 2.75 -11.90 27.34
C ASP A 424 2.72 -12.52 25.95
N ILE A 425 3.20 -13.76 25.79
CA ILE A 425 3.19 -14.47 24.52
C ILE A 425 2.02 -15.45 24.51
N LYS A 426 1.12 -15.28 23.54
CA LYS A 426 -0.04 -16.15 23.32
C LYS A 426 0.03 -16.90 21.99
N TYR A 427 -0.17 -18.18 22.05
CA TYR A 427 -0.27 -19.03 20.86
C TYR A 427 -1.71 -19.11 20.39
N VAL A 428 -1.93 -18.75 19.12
CA VAL A 428 -3.25 -18.71 18.50
C VAL A 428 -3.26 -19.49 17.19
N GLY A 429 -4.44 -19.92 16.77
CA GLY A 429 -4.58 -20.68 15.51
C GLY A 429 -4.53 -19.80 14.27
N SER A 430 -4.85 -18.50 14.39
CA SER A 430 -4.80 -17.52 13.32
C SER A 430 -4.80 -16.11 13.88
N ILE A 431 -4.23 -15.15 13.14
CA ILE A 431 -4.32 -13.71 13.45
C ILE A 431 -5.55 -13.13 12.71
N PRO A 432 -6.44 -12.40 13.42
CA PRO A 432 -7.59 -11.76 12.78
C PRO A 432 -7.17 -10.78 11.67
N LYS A 433 -7.91 -10.82 10.55
CA LYS A 433 -7.72 -9.87 9.44
C LYS A 433 -8.77 -8.76 9.53
N SER A 434 -8.37 -7.56 9.13
CA SER A 434 -9.28 -6.41 8.98
C SER A 434 -10.38 -6.67 7.95
N SER A 435 -11.39 -5.79 7.88
CA SER A 435 -12.52 -5.92 6.95
C SER A 435 -12.12 -6.04 5.48
N ASN A 436 -10.95 -5.52 5.12
CA ASN A 436 -10.36 -5.56 3.77
C ASN A 436 -9.29 -6.67 3.59
N GLY A 437 -9.20 -7.64 4.52
CA GLY A 437 -8.30 -8.79 4.41
C GLY A 437 -6.84 -8.54 4.76
N LYS A 438 -6.49 -7.30 5.14
CA LYS A 438 -5.14 -6.96 5.60
C LYS A 438 -4.90 -7.48 7.01
N ARG A 439 -3.67 -7.88 7.26
CA ARG A 439 -3.20 -8.17 8.61
C ARG A 439 -2.60 -6.90 9.22
N LYS A 440 -2.95 -6.59 10.45
CA LYS A 440 -2.24 -5.58 11.24
C LYS A 440 -1.17 -6.28 12.06
N PHE A 441 0.04 -5.77 11.96
CA PHE A 441 1.17 -6.27 12.73
C PHE A 441 1.16 -5.72 14.16
N ILE A 442 0.70 -4.48 14.34
CA ILE A 442 0.55 -3.81 15.63
C ILE A 442 -0.89 -3.32 15.76
N LEU A 443 -1.49 -3.56 16.91
CA LEU A 443 -2.81 -3.06 17.32
C LEU A 443 -2.65 -2.35 18.66
N SER A 444 -2.68 -1.03 18.69
CA SER A 444 -2.71 -0.25 19.92
C SER A 444 -4.11 0.35 20.11
N GLU A 445 -4.70 0.10 21.27
CA GLU A 445 -6.04 0.56 21.68
C GLU A 445 -5.93 1.72 22.70
N VAL A 446 -4.69 2.22 22.96
CA VAL A 446 -4.37 3.28 23.92
C VAL A 446 -3.86 4.53 23.27
#